data_a6c41c2369f787e64528fc36d11792d3
#
_entry.id   a6c41c2369f787e64528fc36d11792d3
#
_cell.length_a   1.000
_cell.length_b   1.000
_cell.length_c   1.000
_cell.angle_alpha   90.00
_cell.angle_beta   90.00
_cell.angle_gamma   90.00
#
_symmetry.space_group_name_H-M   'P 1'
#
loop_
_entity.id
_entity.type
_entity.pdbx_description
1 polymer ?
#
loop_
_entity_poly.entity_id
_entity_poly.type
_entity_poly.pdbx_seq_one_letter_code
_entity_poly.pdbx_strand_id
1 'polypeptide(L)'
;MKKRLMALLLLTGLLSAALTGCGGGSTEQASEDGQTADGSTEARAQANEIVVGIAQDLDESLDPHLAVAAGTKEVMFNVFEGLVKPTPDGDLVPAVADHYEISEDQTTYTFTLREGVQFHNGDPVEMRDVTYSIERCADDSEGTPLIPALSAISSIQADDTTLTITLDQPDSEFLSYLTLAILPEDYTDQATAPVGTGPFKFVSRTAQDSIVLERFDGYWGTPAQLDKVTFRIIENADSLVMSLQSGAIDMFAHLTSTQAAQLGDDFQVLEGTMNLVQALYLNNAAEPFNNEKVRQALCYAVDKQQIIDVAFDGYGSPIGSSMYPAFQKYFVEDLTDYYPYDPERARELLAEAGYPDHHRPLQLSAPHRHGHCAGGAAEGRGHHRGDSACGVGCLAQRGVRKPAVPVHRGRRRRLQHDCPGAAGAVHLHGGQRLYQLLQRGL
;
A
#
# COMPACT_ATOMS: atom_id res chain seq x y z
N MET A 1 9.51 -49.70 -42.52
CA MET A 1 8.21 -50.34 -42.32
C MET A 1 7.94 -50.88 -40.90
N LYS A 2 8.91 -50.89 -39.96
CA LYS A 2 8.72 -51.46 -38.60
C LYS A 2 8.14 -50.51 -37.56
N LYS A 3 8.01 -49.20 -37.84
CA LYS A 3 7.46 -48.21 -36.90
C LYS A 3 5.95 -47.93 -37.06
N ARG A 4 5.30 -48.45 -38.11
CA ARG A 4 3.84 -48.27 -38.31
C ARG A 4 3.02 -49.47 -37.84
N LEU A 5 3.66 -50.58 -37.48
CA LEU A 5 2.97 -51.79 -37.00
C LEU A 5 2.76 -51.76 -35.46
N MET A 6 3.56 -50.96 -34.74
CA MET A 6 3.45 -50.82 -33.26
C MET A 6 2.37 -49.86 -32.79
N ALA A 7 1.93 -48.94 -33.66
CA ALA A 7 0.85 -48.01 -33.36
C ALA A 7 -0.57 -48.61 -33.51
N LEU A 8 -0.69 -49.71 -34.28
CA LEU A 8 -2.00 -50.35 -34.49
C LEU A 8 -2.36 -51.38 -33.40
N LEU A 9 -1.36 -51.87 -32.65
CA LEU A 9 -1.57 -52.83 -31.56
C LEU A 9 -1.94 -52.16 -30.20
N LEU A 10 -1.72 -50.87 -30.04
CA LEU A 10 -2.11 -50.10 -28.88
C LEU A 10 -3.55 -49.55 -28.97
N LEU A 11 -4.15 -49.50 -30.15
CA LEU A 11 -5.52 -48.99 -30.33
C LEU A 11 -6.59 -50.09 -30.16
N THR A 12 -6.21 -51.37 -30.24
CA THR A 12 -7.13 -52.52 -30.07
C THR A 12 -7.23 -53.01 -28.63
N GLY A 13 -6.34 -52.55 -27.71
CA GLY A 13 -6.38 -52.88 -26.29
C GLY A 13 -7.36 -52.05 -25.43
N LEU A 14 -7.82 -50.93 -25.95
CA LEU A 14 -8.70 -50.00 -25.22
C LEU A 14 -10.20 -50.17 -25.53
N LEU A 15 -10.58 -51.06 -26.44
CA LEU A 15 -11.97 -51.24 -26.84
C LEU A 15 -12.63 -52.53 -26.27
N SER A 16 -11.91 -53.35 -25.48
CA SER A 16 -12.41 -54.63 -24.95
C SER A 16 -12.73 -54.61 -23.46
N ALA A 17 -12.73 -53.43 -22.78
CA ALA A 17 -13.05 -53.34 -21.37
C ALA A 17 -14.49 -52.79 -21.07
N ALA A 18 -15.33 -52.62 -22.09
CA ALA A 18 -16.62 -51.95 -21.93
C ALA A 18 -17.89 -52.86 -22.05
N LEU A 19 -17.73 -54.19 -22.04
CA LEU A 19 -18.90 -55.08 -22.21
C LEU A 19 -18.83 -56.36 -21.34
N THR A 20 -18.80 -56.22 -20.01
CA THR A 20 -19.26 -57.30 -19.12
C THR A 20 -19.57 -56.71 -17.76
N GLY A 21 -20.84 -56.66 -17.39
CA GLY A 21 -21.27 -56.32 -16.04
C GLY A 21 -22.70 -55.84 -15.90
N CYS A 22 -23.63 -56.66 -16.30
CA CYS A 22 -25.01 -56.50 -15.87
C CYS A 22 -25.29 -57.58 -14.83
N GLY A 23 -25.67 -57.21 -13.61
CA GLY A 23 -26.34 -58.13 -12.64
C GLY A 23 -25.95 -57.90 -11.21
N GLY A 24 -26.93 -57.42 -10.41
CA GLY A 24 -27.00 -57.63 -8.97
C GLY A 24 -26.87 -56.41 -8.09
N GLY A 25 -28.01 -55.95 -7.57
CA GLY A 25 -28.13 -54.74 -6.73
C GLY A 25 -27.43 -54.78 -5.39
N SER A 26 -26.95 -53.64 -5.03
CA SER A 26 -26.94 -53.08 -3.67
C SER A 26 -26.69 -51.59 -3.81
N THR A 27 -27.57 -50.81 -3.27
CA THR A 27 -27.50 -49.37 -3.09
C THR A 27 -26.27 -49.02 -2.27
N GLU A 28 -25.18 -48.57 -2.92
CA GLU A 28 -24.18 -47.72 -2.30
C GLU A 28 -24.32 -46.35 -2.93
N GLN A 29 -24.73 -45.39 -2.11
CA GLN A 29 -24.72 -43.98 -2.37
C GLN A 29 -23.29 -43.56 -2.74
N ALA A 30 -23.08 -43.19 -3.99
CA ALA A 30 -21.96 -42.36 -4.35
C ALA A 30 -22.18 -41.00 -3.67
N SER A 31 -21.47 -40.74 -2.59
CA SER A 31 -21.27 -39.39 -2.06
C SER A 31 -20.55 -38.59 -3.15
N GLU A 32 -21.29 -37.76 -3.85
CA GLU A 32 -20.74 -36.59 -4.50
C GLU A 32 -20.12 -35.75 -3.40
N ASP A 33 -18.82 -35.76 -3.31
CA ASP A 33 -18.04 -34.79 -2.56
C ASP A 33 -18.18 -33.41 -3.24
N GLY A 34 -19.38 -32.86 -3.16
CA GLY A 34 -19.60 -31.43 -3.21
C GLY A 34 -19.18 -30.85 -1.86
N GLN A 35 -17.88 -30.68 -1.65
CA GLN A 35 -17.40 -29.85 -0.57
C GLN A 35 -17.93 -28.45 -0.82
N THR A 36 -19.01 -28.11 -0.13
CA THR A 36 -19.59 -26.77 -0.12
C THR A 36 -18.55 -25.82 0.47
N ALA A 37 -18.40 -24.65 -0.13
CA ALA A 37 -17.50 -23.58 0.32
C ALA A 37 -17.69 -23.24 1.82
N ASP A 38 -18.90 -23.46 2.35
CA ASP A 38 -19.28 -23.27 3.74
C ASP A 38 -18.44 -24.13 4.71
N GLY A 39 -18.23 -25.41 4.41
CA GLY A 39 -17.39 -26.29 5.24
C GLY A 39 -15.92 -25.88 5.33
N SER A 40 -15.40 -25.17 4.33
CA SER A 40 -14.01 -24.69 4.35
C SER A 40 -13.83 -23.46 5.25
N THR A 41 -14.82 -22.58 5.31
CA THR A 41 -14.83 -21.40 6.17
C THR A 41 -14.99 -21.78 7.64
N GLU A 42 -15.91 -22.70 7.96
CA GLU A 42 -16.06 -23.20 9.32
C GLU A 42 -14.80 -23.93 9.83
N ALA A 43 -14.14 -24.72 8.99
CA ALA A 43 -12.90 -25.39 9.35
C ALA A 43 -11.76 -24.40 9.64
N ARG A 44 -11.67 -23.29 8.88
CA ARG A 44 -10.68 -22.23 9.14
C ARG A 44 -10.99 -21.47 10.43
N ALA A 45 -12.26 -21.14 10.68
CA ALA A 45 -12.67 -20.46 11.91
C ALA A 45 -12.35 -21.31 13.16
N GLN A 46 -12.52 -22.64 13.10
CA GLN A 46 -12.14 -23.55 14.18
C GLN A 46 -10.61 -23.63 14.39
N ALA A 47 -9.84 -23.41 13.33
CA ALA A 47 -8.37 -23.41 13.37
C ALA A 47 -7.77 -22.03 13.64
N ASN A 48 -8.56 -20.98 13.92
CA ASN A 48 -8.11 -19.59 14.03
C ASN A 48 -7.29 -19.12 12.80
N GLU A 49 -7.71 -19.54 11.62
CA GLU A 49 -7.07 -19.18 10.35
C GLU A 49 -7.95 -18.24 9.54
N ILE A 50 -7.33 -17.34 8.77
CA ILE A 50 -8.01 -16.43 7.86
C ILE A 50 -7.34 -16.43 6.49
N VAL A 51 -8.16 -16.30 5.43
CA VAL A 51 -7.69 -16.08 4.06
C VAL A 51 -8.06 -14.68 3.62
N VAL A 52 -7.04 -13.85 3.36
CA VAL A 52 -7.19 -12.46 2.93
C VAL A 52 -6.90 -12.36 1.43
N GLY A 53 -7.84 -11.84 0.66
CA GLY A 53 -7.60 -11.54 -0.76
C GLY A 53 -6.73 -10.30 -0.92
N ILE A 54 -5.80 -10.33 -1.87
CA ILE A 54 -5.02 -9.17 -2.32
C ILE A 54 -5.07 -9.07 -3.84
N ALA A 55 -5.17 -7.84 -4.36
CA ALA A 55 -5.38 -7.60 -5.79
C ALA A 55 -4.11 -7.67 -6.64
N GLN A 56 -2.94 -7.71 -6.03
CA GLN A 56 -1.64 -7.72 -6.71
C GLN A 56 -0.65 -8.60 -5.95
N ASP A 57 0.25 -9.24 -6.68
CA ASP A 57 1.38 -9.92 -6.05
C ASP A 57 2.33 -8.91 -5.41
N LEU A 58 3.14 -9.40 -4.49
CA LEU A 58 4.15 -8.61 -3.80
C LEU A 58 5.35 -8.33 -4.73
N ASP A 59 6.22 -7.42 -4.31
CA ASP A 59 7.52 -7.21 -4.96
C ASP A 59 8.29 -8.55 -5.08
N GLU A 60 9.21 -8.63 -6.03
CA GLU A 60 10.07 -9.81 -6.19
C GLU A 60 10.88 -10.08 -4.91
N SER A 61 11.39 -9.02 -4.29
CA SER A 61 12.07 -9.05 -3.00
C SER A 61 11.11 -8.76 -1.85
N LEU A 62 11.14 -9.60 -0.81
CA LEU A 62 10.41 -9.37 0.45
C LEU A 62 11.24 -8.62 1.49
N ASP A 63 12.47 -8.20 1.17
CA ASP A 63 13.32 -7.38 2.03
C ASP A 63 12.62 -6.03 2.31
N PRO A 64 12.30 -5.72 3.58
CA PRO A 64 11.47 -4.56 3.92
C PRO A 64 12.16 -3.22 3.60
N HIS A 65 13.48 -3.18 3.58
CA HIS A 65 14.25 -1.99 3.22
C HIS A 65 14.21 -1.71 1.71
N LEU A 66 13.95 -2.71 0.88
CA LEU A 66 13.87 -2.62 -0.57
C LEU A 66 12.44 -2.64 -1.11
N ALA A 67 11.45 -2.93 -0.27
CA ALA A 67 10.05 -2.99 -0.66
C ALA A 67 9.54 -1.63 -1.16
N VAL A 68 9.00 -1.60 -2.37
CA VAL A 68 8.48 -0.38 -3.02
C VAL A 68 6.96 -0.40 -3.09
N ALA A 69 6.36 -1.54 -3.43
CA ALA A 69 4.92 -1.67 -3.59
C ALA A 69 4.19 -1.53 -2.25
N ALA A 70 3.07 -0.80 -2.25
CA ALA A 70 2.24 -0.62 -1.06
C ALA A 70 1.74 -1.97 -0.50
N GLY A 71 1.29 -2.88 -1.37
CA GLY A 71 0.81 -4.20 -0.98
C GLY A 71 1.88 -5.04 -0.29
N THR A 72 3.15 -4.96 -0.75
CA THR A 72 4.27 -5.63 -0.06
C THR A 72 4.46 -5.08 1.34
N LYS A 73 4.43 -3.75 1.50
CA LYS A 73 4.55 -3.10 2.81
C LYS A 73 3.40 -3.47 3.75
N GLU A 74 2.16 -3.53 3.23
CA GLU A 74 0.98 -3.92 4.01
C GLU A 74 1.08 -5.35 4.54
N VAL A 75 1.54 -6.29 3.73
CA VAL A 75 1.72 -7.69 4.16
C VAL A 75 2.91 -7.81 5.11
N MET A 76 4.05 -7.24 4.74
CA MET A 76 5.31 -7.36 5.51
C MET A 76 5.29 -6.57 6.83
N PHE A 77 4.41 -5.57 7.00
CA PHE A 77 4.19 -4.87 8.27
C PHE A 77 3.82 -5.82 9.43
N ASN A 78 3.27 -6.99 9.13
CA ASN A 78 2.97 -8.01 10.13
C ASN A 78 4.20 -8.83 10.54
N VAL A 79 5.25 -8.78 9.73
CA VAL A 79 6.49 -9.56 9.88
C VAL A 79 7.59 -8.75 10.56
N PHE A 80 7.61 -7.44 10.33
CA PHE A 80 8.69 -6.55 10.74
C PHE A 80 8.22 -5.45 11.67
N GLU A 81 9.09 -5.07 12.61
CA GLU A 81 8.93 -3.87 13.44
C GLU A 81 10.22 -3.05 13.45
N GLY A 82 10.08 -1.75 13.72
CA GLY A 82 11.18 -0.81 13.92
C GLY A 82 11.46 -0.56 15.41
N LEU A 83 12.29 0.44 15.70
CA LEU A 83 12.46 0.92 17.08
C LEU A 83 11.15 1.47 17.63
N VAL A 84 10.40 2.15 16.78
CA VAL A 84 9.05 2.64 17.06
C VAL A 84 8.08 2.10 16.01
N LYS A 85 6.80 2.08 16.35
CA LYS A 85 5.73 1.72 15.43
C LYS A 85 4.59 2.72 15.51
N PRO A 86 3.89 2.94 14.38
CA PRO A 86 2.77 3.86 14.38
C PRO A 86 1.51 3.24 14.99
N THR A 87 0.68 4.08 15.61
CA THR A 87 -0.67 3.74 16.05
C THR A 87 -1.69 4.04 14.95
N PRO A 88 -2.95 3.59 15.07
CA PRO A 88 -4.01 3.96 14.12
C PRO A 88 -4.26 5.45 14.02
N ASP A 89 -4.00 6.19 15.09
CA ASP A 89 -4.22 7.64 15.17
C ASP A 89 -3.03 8.43 14.62
N GLY A 90 -1.96 7.73 14.18
CA GLY A 90 -0.76 8.31 13.59
C GLY A 90 0.33 8.68 14.58
N ASP A 91 0.13 8.41 15.87
CA ASP A 91 1.17 8.59 16.87
C ASP A 91 2.22 7.47 16.76
N LEU A 92 3.45 7.76 17.20
CA LEU A 92 4.52 6.77 17.28
C LEU A 92 4.68 6.28 18.72
N VAL A 93 4.71 4.97 18.87
CA VAL A 93 4.91 4.32 20.17
C VAL A 93 6.13 3.41 20.13
N PRO A 94 6.82 3.17 21.27
CA PRO A 94 7.90 2.21 21.34
C PRO A 94 7.51 0.83 20.83
N ALA A 95 8.43 0.16 20.13
CA ALA A 95 8.28 -1.21 19.62
C ALA A 95 9.48 -2.07 20.04
N VAL A 96 10.50 -2.26 19.19
CA VAL A 96 11.74 -2.93 19.56
C VAL A 96 12.50 -2.13 20.63
N ALA A 97 12.39 -0.79 20.63
CA ALA A 97 12.75 0.01 21.79
C ALA A 97 11.70 -0.17 22.91
N ASP A 98 12.13 -0.16 24.15
CA ASP A 98 11.25 -0.10 25.33
C ASP A 98 10.74 1.30 25.57
N HIS A 99 11.64 2.28 25.48
CA HIS A 99 11.32 3.69 25.53
C HIS A 99 12.34 4.51 24.73
N TYR A 100 12.01 5.78 24.51
CA TYR A 100 12.92 6.74 23.90
C TYR A 100 12.79 8.12 24.53
N GLU A 101 13.84 8.90 24.44
CA GLU A 101 13.89 10.30 24.85
C GLU A 101 14.39 11.16 23.69
N ILE A 102 13.86 12.37 23.57
CA ILE A 102 14.26 13.36 22.58
C ILE A 102 14.72 14.60 23.32
N SER A 103 15.91 15.12 22.99
CA SER A 103 16.43 16.36 23.58
C SER A 103 15.54 17.56 23.26
N GLU A 104 15.59 18.59 24.12
CA GLU A 104 14.77 19.82 23.96
C GLU A 104 15.03 20.51 22.61
N ASP A 105 16.24 20.42 22.07
CA ASP A 105 16.63 21.01 20.78
C ASP A 105 16.32 20.08 19.58
N GLN A 106 15.72 18.90 19.85
CA GLN A 106 15.32 17.90 18.84
C GLN A 106 16.47 17.40 17.94
N THR A 107 17.70 17.44 18.45
CA THR A 107 18.87 16.96 17.73
C THR A 107 19.37 15.61 18.23
N THR A 108 19.00 15.18 19.46
CA THR A 108 19.48 13.93 20.05
C THR A 108 18.30 13.03 20.41
N TYR A 109 18.37 11.81 19.94
CA TYR A 109 17.38 10.76 20.16
C TYR A 109 18.05 9.59 20.89
N THR A 110 17.59 9.26 22.09
CA THR A 110 18.12 8.16 22.88
C THR A 110 17.07 7.06 23.02
N PHE A 111 17.40 5.83 22.64
CA PHE A 111 16.52 4.67 22.70
C PHE A 111 17.11 3.64 23.66
N THR A 112 16.26 3.02 24.47
CA THR A 112 16.62 1.84 25.25
C THR A 112 16.02 0.62 24.58
N LEU A 113 16.85 -0.38 24.30
CA LEU A 113 16.42 -1.63 23.68
C LEU A 113 15.55 -2.43 24.67
N ARG A 114 14.45 -2.98 24.18
CA ARG A 114 13.57 -3.85 24.97
C ARG A 114 14.25 -5.19 25.23
N GLU A 115 14.24 -5.63 26.48
CA GLU A 115 14.77 -6.95 26.85
C GLU A 115 13.89 -8.08 26.31
N GLY A 116 14.53 -9.16 25.87
CA GLY A 116 13.86 -10.40 25.48
C GLY A 116 13.18 -10.39 24.11
N VAL A 117 13.38 -9.35 23.28
CA VAL A 117 12.94 -9.36 21.89
C VAL A 117 13.74 -10.39 21.11
N GLN A 118 13.04 -11.21 20.33
CA GLN A 118 13.63 -12.23 19.47
C GLN A 118 13.21 -12.04 18.03
N PHE A 119 14.07 -12.40 17.11
CA PHE A 119 13.73 -12.60 15.72
C PHE A 119 12.95 -13.91 15.52
N HIS A 120 12.27 -14.07 14.40
CA HIS A 120 11.47 -15.25 14.06
C HIS A 120 12.28 -16.56 13.99
N ASN A 121 13.59 -16.47 13.77
CA ASN A 121 14.52 -17.61 13.81
C ASN A 121 14.95 -18.01 15.24
N GLY A 122 14.52 -17.25 16.25
CA GLY A 122 14.81 -17.48 17.65
C GLY A 122 16.06 -16.78 18.18
N ASP A 123 16.82 -16.07 17.34
CA ASP A 123 17.97 -15.30 17.78
C ASP A 123 17.49 -14.05 18.55
N PRO A 124 18.19 -13.64 19.62
CA PRO A 124 17.87 -12.41 20.33
C PRO A 124 18.17 -11.20 19.43
N VAL A 125 17.37 -10.13 19.57
CA VAL A 125 17.72 -8.84 18.97
C VAL A 125 18.79 -8.18 19.83
N GLU A 126 19.91 -7.87 19.22
CA GLU A 126 21.04 -7.19 19.85
C GLU A 126 21.21 -5.78 19.28
N MET A 127 21.93 -4.93 19.98
CA MET A 127 22.16 -3.55 19.53
C MET A 127 22.87 -3.46 18.17
N ARG A 128 23.70 -4.45 17.83
CA ARG A 128 24.36 -4.54 16.52
C ARG A 128 23.34 -4.65 15.36
N ASP A 129 22.24 -5.37 15.57
CA ASP A 129 21.18 -5.52 14.56
C ASP A 129 20.45 -4.20 14.34
N VAL A 130 20.26 -3.43 15.41
CA VAL A 130 19.65 -2.10 15.36
C VAL A 130 20.55 -1.12 14.61
N THR A 131 21.84 -1.06 14.96
CA THR A 131 22.80 -0.17 14.29
C THR A 131 22.97 -0.55 12.83
N TYR A 132 23.14 -1.85 12.53
CA TYR A 132 23.19 -2.38 11.17
C TYR A 132 21.98 -1.94 10.33
N SER A 133 20.77 -2.07 10.87
CA SER A 133 19.53 -1.73 10.12
C SER A 133 19.45 -0.25 9.78
N ILE A 134 19.84 0.62 10.71
CA ILE A 134 19.87 2.08 10.49
C ILE A 134 20.97 2.45 9.50
N GLU A 135 22.20 1.96 9.71
CA GLU A 135 23.35 2.24 8.84
C GLU A 135 23.11 1.76 7.41
N ARG A 136 22.53 0.55 7.25
CA ARG A 136 22.14 0.03 5.93
C ARG A 136 21.17 0.94 5.20
N CYS A 137 20.23 1.57 5.89
CA CYS A 137 19.28 2.49 5.30
C CYS A 137 19.86 3.90 5.05
N ALA A 138 20.90 4.27 5.81
CA ALA A 138 21.59 5.55 5.71
C ALA A 138 22.78 5.54 4.74
N ASP A 139 23.24 4.35 4.31
CA ASP A 139 24.41 4.19 3.45
C ASP A 139 24.22 4.87 2.10
N ASP A 140 25.12 5.80 1.76
CA ASP A 140 25.17 6.55 0.51
C ASP A 140 26.34 6.14 -0.40
N SER A 141 27.11 5.14 -0.04
CA SER A 141 28.32 4.69 -0.74
C SER A 141 28.06 4.31 -2.21
N GLU A 142 26.88 3.81 -2.54
CA GLU A 142 26.46 3.48 -3.89
C GLU A 142 25.53 4.53 -4.53
N GLY A 143 25.33 5.68 -3.87
CA GLY A 143 24.51 6.78 -4.40
C GLY A 143 23.58 7.42 -3.39
N THR A 144 22.29 7.30 -3.56
CA THR A 144 21.29 7.86 -2.63
C THR A 144 20.92 6.81 -1.60
N PRO A 145 20.93 7.14 -0.30
CA PRO A 145 20.50 6.24 0.77
C PRO A 145 19.10 5.66 0.52
N LEU A 146 18.81 4.48 1.06
CA LEU A 146 17.49 3.88 1.00
C LEU A 146 16.43 4.78 1.68
N ILE A 147 16.82 5.42 2.78
CA ILE A 147 16.03 6.46 3.45
C ILE A 147 16.85 7.76 3.46
N PRO A 148 16.64 8.67 2.49
CA PRO A 148 17.45 9.89 2.35
C PRO A 148 17.50 10.79 3.59
N ALA A 149 16.43 10.78 4.40
CA ALA A 149 16.37 11.56 5.63
C ALA A 149 17.39 11.13 6.68
N LEU A 150 17.85 9.87 6.65
CA LEU A 150 18.86 9.38 7.57
C LEU A 150 20.25 9.97 7.29
N SER A 151 20.48 10.65 6.16
CA SER A 151 21.69 11.44 5.90
C SER A 151 21.87 12.62 6.88
N ALA A 152 20.83 13.00 7.63
CA ALA A 152 20.93 14.01 8.68
C ALA A 152 21.61 13.49 9.96
N ILE A 153 21.91 12.19 10.05
CA ILE A 153 22.60 11.60 11.19
C ILE A 153 24.07 12.03 11.17
N SER A 154 24.50 12.74 12.23
CA SER A 154 25.90 13.13 12.42
C SER A 154 26.69 12.09 13.20
N SER A 155 26.03 11.35 14.13
CA SER A 155 26.66 10.26 14.85
C SER A 155 25.66 9.26 15.41
N ILE A 156 26.08 8.00 15.47
CA ILE A 156 25.42 6.92 16.17
C ILE A 156 26.36 6.43 17.26
N GLN A 157 25.90 6.39 18.50
CA GLN A 157 26.62 5.83 19.65
C GLN A 157 25.74 4.76 20.28
N ALA A 158 26.30 3.60 20.51
CA ALA A 158 25.56 2.48 21.07
C ALA A 158 26.40 1.74 22.12
N ASP A 159 25.72 1.28 23.16
CA ASP A 159 26.19 0.25 24.07
C ASP A 159 25.27 -0.97 23.98
N ASP A 160 25.35 -1.92 24.88
CA ASP A 160 24.59 -3.18 24.83
C ASP A 160 23.06 -2.94 24.90
N THR A 161 22.61 -1.81 25.47
CA THR A 161 21.21 -1.53 25.78
C THR A 161 20.71 -0.19 25.26
N THR A 162 21.60 0.74 24.98
CA THR A 162 21.24 2.12 24.68
C THR A 162 21.80 2.55 23.32
N LEU A 163 20.96 3.15 22.51
CA LEU A 163 21.33 3.76 21.24
C LEU A 163 21.10 5.26 21.33
N THR A 164 22.10 6.05 21.02
CA THR A 164 22.00 7.51 20.90
C THR A 164 22.31 7.95 19.47
N ILE A 165 21.34 8.60 18.83
CA ILE A 165 21.46 9.16 17.49
C ILE A 165 21.49 10.67 17.61
N THR A 166 22.52 11.32 17.02
CA THR A 166 22.62 12.78 16.96
C THR A 166 22.46 13.25 15.52
N LEU A 167 21.69 14.29 15.31
CA LEU A 167 21.44 14.91 14.01
C LEU A 167 22.26 16.19 13.84
N ASP A 168 22.58 16.54 12.61
CA ASP A 168 23.20 17.80 12.25
C ASP A 168 22.31 19.03 12.50
N GLN A 169 20.99 18.84 12.36
CA GLN A 169 19.96 19.86 12.56
C GLN A 169 18.68 19.22 13.14
N PRO A 170 17.84 19.99 13.86
CA PRO A 170 16.57 19.51 14.35
C PRO A 170 15.66 19.02 13.20
N ASP A 171 15.07 17.86 13.36
CA ASP A 171 14.07 17.31 12.44
C ASP A 171 12.91 16.70 13.23
N SER A 172 11.76 17.37 13.20
CA SER A 172 10.54 16.92 13.91
C SER A 172 9.97 15.61 13.38
N GLU A 173 10.33 15.22 12.16
CA GLU A 173 9.84 13.99 11.50
C GLU A 173 10.82 12.83 11.65
N PHE A 174 12.03 13.08 12.20
CA PHE A 174 13.08 12.08 12.27
C PHE A 174 12.64 10.77 12.94
N LEU A 175 11.85 10.86 14.02
CA LEU A 175 11.35 9.67 14.72
C LEU A 175 10.54 8.75 13.79
N SER A 176 9.85 9.30 12.80
CA SER A 176 9.03 8.52 11.87
C SER A 176 9.86 7.60 10.96
N TYR A 177 11.10 7.96 10.68
CA TYR A 177 12.01 7.13 9.87
C TYR A 177 12.53 5.92 10.64
N LEU A 178 12.46 5.94 11.97
CA LEU A 178 12.86 4.82 12.84
C LEU A 178 11.78 3.75 13.01
N THR A 179 10.73 3.83 12.21
CA THR A 179 9.81 2.73 11.93
C THR A 179 10.39 1.71 10.93
N LEU A 180 11.58 1.98 10.38
CA LEU A 180 12.32 1.04 9.52
C LEU A 180 12.50 -0.30 10.25
N ALA A 181 12.40 -1.40 9.51
CA ALA A 181 12.48 -2.74 10.05
C ALA A 181 13.86 -3.00 10.68
N ILE A 182 13.88 -3.57 11.88
CA ILE A 182 15.12 -4.09 12.46
C ILE A 182 15.36 -5.50 11.91
N LEU A 183 16.54 -5.71 11.32
CA LEU A 183 16.96 -6.93 10.65
C LEU A 183 18.17 -7.56 11.36
N PRO A 184 18.26 -8.89 11.43
CA PRO A 184 19.46 -9.53 11.95
C PRO A 184 20.64 -9.30 10.99
N GLU A 185 21.75 -8.77 11.52
CA GLU A 185 22.94 -8.39 10.74
C GLU A 185 23.52 -9.58 9.95
N ASP A 186 23.54 -10.76 10.58
CA ASP A 186 24.13 -11.96 10.00
C ASP A 186 23.18 -12.74 9.06
N TYR A 187 21.97 -12.21 8.74
CA TYR A 187 20.99 -12.91 7.92
C TYR A 187 20.81 -12.28 6.53
N THR A 188 21.07 -13.06 5.49
CA THR A 188 21.14 -12.57 4.10
C THR A 188 19.92 -12.88 3.23
N ASP A 189 19.01 -13.77 3.67
CA ASP A 189 17.93 -14.30 2.84
C ASP A 189 16.61 -13.52 2.98
N GLN A 190 16.67 -12.26 3.43
CA GLN A 190 15.49 -11.40 3.61
C GLN A 190 14.61 -11.27 2.36
N ALA A 191 15.21 -11.36 1.18
CA ALA A 191 14.48 -11.24 -0.09
C ALA A 191 13.48 -12.37 -0.34
N THR A 192 13.74 -13.58 0.18
CA THR A 192 12.96 -14.78 -0.14
C THR A 192 12.41 -15.52 1.09
N ALA A 193 13.05 -15.35 2.24
CA ALA A 193 12.67 -15.96 3.51
C ALA A 193 12.80 -14.94 4.64
N PRO A 194 11.96 -13.89 4.66
CA PRO A 194 12.09 -12.77 5.56
C PRO A 194 11.99 -13.18 7.04
N VAL A 195 12.91 -12.65 7.84
CA VAL A 195 13.01 -12.84 9.29
C VAL A 195 12.95 -11.47 9.96
N GLY A 196 11.92 -11.23 10.75
CA GLY A 196 11.68 -10.00 11.48
C GLY A 196 11.35 -10.27 12.95
N THR A 197 10.78 -9.25 13.60
CA THR A 197 10.42 -9.24 15.02
C THR A 197 8.92 -9.13 15.28
N GLY A 198 8.12 -9.10 14.21
CA GLY A 198 6.67 -8.86 14.27
C GLY A 198 5.86 -10.04 14.84
N PRO A 199 4.55 -9.85 15.04
CA PRO A 199 3.66 -10.87 15.63
C PRO A 199 3.40 -12.07 14.73
N PHE A 200 3.70 -11.97 13.43
CA PHE A 200 3.60 -13.06 12.48
C PHE A 200 4.94 -13.31 11.80
N LYS A 201 5.29 -14.57 11.64
CA LYS A 201 6.46 -15.01 10.89
C LYS A 201 6.08 -15.49 9.49
N PHE A 202 6.95 -15.26 8.54
CA PHE A 202 6.82 -15.77 7.18
C PHE A 202 7.01 -17.29 7.15
N VAL A 203 6.13 -17.97 6.41
CA VAL A 203 6.21 -19.42 6.20
C VAL A 203 6.57 -19.75 4.77
N SER A 204 5.81 -19.22 3.82
CA SER A 204 6.03 -19.52 2.41
C SER A 204 5.38 -18.48 1.49
N ARG A 205 5.90 -18.41 0.25
CA ARG A 205 5.28 -17.69 -0.86
C ARG A 205 5.23 -18.60 -2.08
N THR A 206 4.07 -18.65 -2.70
CA THR A 206 3.90 -19.15 -4.08
C THR A 206 3.57 -17.96 -4.95
N ALA A 207 4.49 -17.60 -5.86
CA ALA A 207 4.33 -16.41 -6.70
C ALA A 207 3.01 -16.47 -7.49
N GLN A 208 2.30 -15.35 -7.56
CA GLN A 208 0.99 -15.19 -8.20
C GLN A 208 -0.14 -16.08 -7.63
N ASP A 209 0.06 -16.68 -6.47
CA ASP A 209 -0.95 -17.50 -5.80
C ASP A 209 -1.16 -17.05 -4.35
N SER A 210 -0.15 -17.21 -3.49
CA SER A 210 -0.34 -16.99 -2.07
C SER A 210 0.93 -16.69 -1.28
N ILE A 211 0.73 -16.02 -0.14
CA ILE A 211 1.72 -15.82 0.91
C ILE A 211 1.12 -16.33 2.22
N VAL A 212 1.88 -17.11 2.97
CA VAL A 212 1.45 -17.69 4.25
C VAL A 212 2.27 -17.14 5.39
N LEU A 213 1.60 -16.61 6.39
CA LEU A 213 2.17 -16.18 7.66
C LEU A 213 1.59 -17.02 8.80
N GLU A 214 2.40 -17.30 9.82
CA GLU A 214 1.97 -17.95 11.07
C GLU A 214 2.26 -17.05 12.27
N ARG A 215 1.47 -17.21 13.33
CA ARG A 215 1.72 -16.51 14.59
C ARG A 215 3.12 -16.79 15.11
N PHE A 216 3.78 -15.78 15.59
CA PHE A 216 5.05 -15.92 16.32
C PHE A 216 4.80 -15.99 17.83
N ASP A 217 4.88 -17.17 18.40
CA ASP A 217 4.64 -17.37 19.84
C ASP A 217 5.70 -16.72 20.73
N GLY A 218 6.89 -16.41 20.19
CA GLY A 218 7.95 -15.65 20.85
C GLY A 218 7.80 -14.14 20.78
N TYR A 219 6.66 -13.64 20.28
CA TYR A 219 6.44 -12.20 20.14
C TYR A 219 6.47 -11.49 21.50
N TRP A 220 7.24 -10.41 21.60
CA TRP A 220 7.43 -9.63 22.84
C TRP A 220 6.18 -8.88 23.30
N GLY A 221 5.28 -8.54 22.39
CA GLY A 221 4.05 -7.78 22.66
C GLY A 221 2.85 -8.68 22.93
N THR A 222 1.64 -8.15 22.68
CA THR A 222 0.42 -8.95 22.80
C THR A 222 0.40 -9.98 21.67
N PRO A 223 0.31 -11.27 21.95
CA PRO A 223 0.26 -12.31 20.93
C PRO A 223 -0.94 -12.12 20.00
N ALA A 224 -0.73 -12.41 18.72
CA ALA A 224 -1.82 -12.43 17.75
C ALA A 224 -2.84 -13.52 18.12
N GLN A 225 -4.12 -13.27 17.88
CA GLN A 225 -5.18 -14.25 18.16
C GLN A 225 -5.30 -15.28 17.04
N LEU A 226 -5.01 -14.88 15.79
CA LEU A 226 -4.99 -15.79 14.66
C LEU A 226 -3.71 -16.63 14.66
N ASP A 227 -3.85 -17.92 14.38
CA ASP A 227 -2.72 -18.84 14.29
C ASP A 227 -2.05 -18.75 12.91
N LYS A 228 -2.86 -18.48 11.85
CA LYS A 228 -2.35 -18.42 10.48
C LYS A 228 -3.14 -17.41 9.64
N VAL A 229 -2.41 -16.72 8.77
CA VAL A 229 -2.97 -15.81 7.76
C VAL A 229 -2.44 -16.22 6.38
N THR A 230 -3.35 -16.46 5.45
CA THR A 230 -3.00 -16.70 4.06
C THR A 230 -3.46 -15.54 3.20
N PHE A 231 -2.53 -14.81 2.59
CA PHE A 231 -2.85 -13.81 1.59
C PHE A 231 -2.95 -14.51 0.23
N ARG A 232 -4.12 -14.44 -0.40
CA ARG A 232 -4.38 -15.02 -1.72
C ARG A 232 -4.41 -13.94 -2.78
N ILE A 233 -3.63 -14.11 -3.85
CA ILE A 233 -3.53 -13.15 -4.95
C ILE A 233 -4.69 -13.39 -5.90
N ILE A 234 -5.54 -12.36 -6.12
CA ILE A 234 -6.70 -12.40 -7.01
C ILE A 234 -6.73 -11.11 -7.80
N GLU A 235 -6.08 -11.08 -8.97
CA GLU A 235 -5.90 -9.88 -9.79
C GLU A 235 -7.21 -9.40 -10.45
N ASN A 236 -8.16 -10.30 -10.68
CA ASN A 236 -9.42 -9.96 -11.32
C ASN A 236 -10.46 -9.52 -10.29
N ALA A 237 -11.00 -8.31 -10.45
CA ALA A 237 -11.95 -7.69 -9.54
C ALA A 237 -13.26 -8.50 -9.37
N ASP A 238 -13.78 -9.09 -10.47
CA ASP A 238 -15.01 -9.88 -10.42
C ASP A 238 -14.76 -11.23 -9.71
N SER A 239 -13.60 -11.85 -9.97
CA SER A 239 -13.18 -13.08 -9.30
C SER A 239 -13.00 -12.88 -7.79
N LEU A 240 -12.62 -11.68 -7.37
CA LEU A 240 -12.42 -11.32 -5.99
C LEU A 240 -13.75 -11.29 -5.22
N VAL A 241 -14.78 -10.62 -5.78
CA VAL A 241 -16.14 -10.61 -5.20
C VAL A 241 -16.71 -12.03 -5.15
N MET A 242 -16.54 -12.81 -6.22
CA MET A 242 -16.97 -14.22 -6.25
C MET A 242 -16.23 -15.07 -5.20
N SER A 243 -14.95 -14.80 -4.95
CA SER A 243 -14.17 -15.52 -3.95
C SER A 243 -14.62 -15.21 -2.52
N LEU A 244 -15.03 -13.96 -2.24
CA LEU A 244 -15.69 -13.61 -0.98
C LEU A 244 -17.02 -14.35 -0.85
N GLN A 245 -17.89 -14.26 -1.86
CA GLN A 245 -19.23 -14.89 -1.83
C GLN A 245 -19.19 -16.40 -1.70
N SER A 246 -18.14 -17.05 -2.22
CA SER A 246 -17.96 -18.50 -2.12
C SER A 246 -17.21 -18.94 -0.86
N GLY A 247 -16.74 -18.02 -0.01
CA GLY A 247 -15.88 -18.33 1.13
C GLY A 247 -14.48 -18.84 0.76
N ALA A 248 -14.02 -18.62 -0.48
CA ALA A 248 -12.65 -18.93 -0.86
C ALA A 248 -11.65 -17.97 -0.22
N ILE A 249 -12.06 -16.74 0.07
CA ILE A 249 -11.42 -15.78 0.95
C ILE A 249 -12.41 -15.28 1.98
N ASP A 250 -11.91 -14.91 3.15
CA ASP A 250 -12.72 -14.46 4.29
C ASP A 250 -12.74 -12.92 4.38
N MET A 251 -11.72 -12.27 3.86
CA MET A 251 -11.56 -10.83 3.93
C MET A 251 -10.92 -10.28 2.66
N PHE A 252 -11.30 -9.07 2.30
CA PHE A 252 -10.63 -8.27 1.29
C PHE A 252 -10.61 -6.81 1.72
N ALA A 253 -9.43 -6.20 1.69
CA ALA A 253 -9.25 -4.76 1.87
C ALA A 253 -9.38 -4.02 0.52
N HIS A 254 -9.73 -2.74 0.56
CA HIS A 254 -9.76 -1.84 -0.62
C HIS A 254 -10.84 -2.16 -1.67
N LEU A 255 -12.02 -2.63 -1.23
CA LEU A 255 -13.18 -2.74 -2.09
C LEU A 255 -13.58 -1.36 -2.66
N THR A 256 -13.95 -1.35 -3.92
CA THR A 256 -14.65 -0.20 -4.49
C THR A 256 -16.12 -0.18 -4.02
N SER A 257 -16.77 0.99 -4.06
CA SER A 257 -18.21 1.12 -3.77
C SER A 257 -19.07 0.15 -4.60
N THR A 258 -18.72 -0.01 -5.88
CA THR A 258 -19.40 -0.94 -6.79
C THR A 258 -19.24 -2.40 -6.39
N GLN A 259 -18.06 -2.80 -5.90
CA GLN A 259 -17.81 -4.15 -5.41
C GLN A 259 -18.53 -4.39 -4.07
N ALA A 260 -18.46 -3.44 -3.14
CA ALA A 260 -19.15 -3.51 -1.87
C ALA A 260 -20.67 -3.64 -2.05
N ALA A 261 -21.25 -2.92 -3.02
CA ALA A 261 -22.68 -3.01 -3.34
C ALA A 261 -23.12 -4.39 -3.91
N GLN A 262 -22.21 -5.24 -4.35
CA GLN A 262 -22.51 -6.61 -4.81
C GLN A 262 -22.52 -7.63 -3.66
N LEU A 263 -22.03 -7.24 -2.48
CA LEU A 263 -22.05 -8.08 -1.29
C LEU A 263 -23.42 -7.96 -0.62
N GLY A 264 -23.94 -9.08 -0.13
CA GLY A 264 -25.22 -9.12 0.60
C GLY A 264 -25.04 -8.82 2.10
N ASP A 265 -26.14 -8.94 2.84
CA ASP A 265 -26.18 -8.69 4.29
C ASP A 265 -25.35 -9.70 5.12
N ASP A 266 -24.86 -10.76 4.50
CA ASP A 266 -23.98 -11.76 5.13
C ASP A 266 -22.54 -11.24 5.31
N PHE A 267 -22.22 -10.07 4.73
CA PHE A 267 -20.89 -9.48 4.80
C PHE A 267 -20.90 -8.21 5.64
N GLN A 268 -19.91 -8.09 6.51
CA GLN A 268 -19.64 -6.84 7.20
C GLN A 268 -18.76 -5.95 6.32
N VAL A 269 -19.29 -4.82 5.84
CA VAL A 269 -18.55 -3.80 5.13
C VAL A 269 -18.06 -2.75 6.12
N LEU A 270 -16.74 -2.60 6.23
CA LEU A 270 -16.11 -1.60 7.08
C LEU A 270 -15.61 -0.44 6.22
N GLU A 271 -16.10 0.75 6.49
CA GLU A 271 -15.65 1.97 5.84
C GLU A 271 -14.53 2.61 6.65
N GLY A 272 -13.54 3.13 5.95
CA GLY A 272 -12.43 3.82 6.57
C GLY A 272 -11.89 4.95 5.71
N THR A 273 -11.47 6.04 6.35
CA THR A 273 -10.80 7.14 5.66
C THR A 273 -9.43 6.68 5.18
N MET A 274 -9.22 6.77 3.86
CA MET A 274 -7.94 6.45 3.23
C MET A 274 -6.99 7.66 3.26
N ASN A 275 -5.70 7.39 3.27
CA ASN A 275 -4.65 8.38 3.06
C ASN A 275 -4.50 8.75 1.58
N LEU A 276 -5.61 8.93 0.89
CA LEU A 276 -5.65 9.25 -0.53
C LEU A 276 -6.28 10.61 -0.74
N VAL A 277 -5.48 11.55 -1.25
CA VAL A 277 -5.95 12.89 -1.61
C VAL A 277 -6.10 12.99 -3.12
N GLN A 278 -7.31 13.31 -3.57
CA GLN A 278 -7.55 13.70 -4.96
C GLN A 278 -7.33 15.20 -5.08
N ALA A 279 -6.38 15.60 -5.91
CA ALA A 279 -6.00 17.00 -6.04
C ALA A 279 -5.73 17.41 -7.48
N LEU A 280 -6.02 18.66 -7.79
CA LEU A 280 -5.57 19.32 -9.00
C LEU A 280 -4.26 20.05 -8.71
N TYR A 281 -3.15 19.55 -9.27
CA TYR A 281 -1.84 20.16 -9.13
C TYR A 281 -1.63 21.22 -10.19
N LEU A 282 -1.40 22.47 -9.75
CA LEU A 282 -1.16 23.61 -10.62
C LEU A 282 0.33 23.89 -10.74
N ASN A 283 0.83 24.02 -11.97
CA ASN A 283 2.20 24.46 -12.20
C ASN A 283 2.30 25.98 -12.01
N ASN A 284 2.69 26.42 -10.83
CA ASN A 284 2.82 27.83 -10.46
C ASN A 284 3.88 28.61 -11.29
N ALA A 285 4.75 27.92 -12.03
CA ALA A 285 5.71 28.56 -12.93
C ALA A 285 5.16 28.83 -14.34
N ALA A 286 3.99 28.27 -14.66
CA ALA A 286 3.40 28.40 -15.99
C ALA A 286 2.16 29.30 -15.98
N GLU A 287 1.98 30.11 -17.05
CA GLU A 287 0.73 30.83 -17.27
C GLU A 287 -0.41 29.85 -17.58
N PRO A 288 -1.61 30.13 -17.10
CA PRO A 288 -2.05 31.28 -16.27
C PRO A 288 -1.88 31.05 -14.75
N PHE A 289 -1.32 29.92 -14.32
CA PHE A 289 -1.28 29.51 -12.92
C PHE A 289 -0.18 30.19 -12.10
N ASN A 290 0.73 30.94 -12.72
CA ASN A 290 1.66 31.85 -12.06
C ASN A 290 0.95 33.04 -11.39
N ASN A 291 -0.29 33.34 -11.77
CA ASN A 291 -1.13 34.36 -11.17
C ASN A 291 -1.94 33.78 -10.00
N GLU A 292 -1.76 34.33 -8.79
CA GLU A 292 -2.45 33.89 -7.59
C GLU A 292 -3.96 33.97 -7.71
N LYS A 293 -4.51 35.07 -8.30
CA LYS A 293 -5.96 35.24 -8.47
C LYS A 293 -6.58 34.16 -9.35
N VAL A 294 -5.85 33.68 -10.35
CA VAL A 294 -6.30 32.55 -11.19
C VAL A 294 -6.40 31.26 -10.36
N ARG A 295 -5.42 31.01 -9.49
CA ARG A 295 -5.45 29.84 -8.63
C ARG A 295 -6.59 29.90 -7.60
N GLN A 296 -6.78 31.09 -6.98
CA GLN A 296 -7.92 31.32 -6.09
C GLN A 296 -9.28 31.17 -6.81
N ALA A 297 -9.39 31.69 -8.03
CA ALA A 297 -10.57 31.52 -8.85
C ALA A 297 -10.90 30.05 -9.10
N LEU A 298 -9.92 29.21 -9.37
CA LEU A 298 -10.12 27.77 -9.51
C LEU A 298 -10.64 27.12 -8.23
N CYS A 299 -10.14 27.54 -7.06
CA CYS A 299 -10.64 27.03 -5.79
C CYS A 299 -12.12 27.35 -5.57
N TYR A 300 -12.57 28.57 -5.90
CA TYR A 300 -13.98 28.96 -5.83
C TYR A 300 -14.86 28.34 -6.94
N ALA A 301 -14.27 27.98 -8.10
CA ALA A 301 -15.01 27.44 -9.23
C ALA A 301 -15.33 25.95 -9.11
N VAL A 302 -14.66 25.23 -8.22
CA VAL A 302 -14.78 23.77 -8.09
C VAL A 302 -15.79 23.41 -7.00
N ASP A 303 -16.89 22.77 -7.40
CA ASP A 303 -17.81 22.12 -6.47
C ASP A 303 -17.25 20.77 -6.06
N LYS A 304 -16.56 20.77 -4.90
CA LYS A 304 -15.91 19.58 -4.37
C LYS A 304 -16.91 18.47 -4.04
N GLN A 305 -18.08 18.85 -3.47
CA GLN A 305 -19.11 17.88 -3.11
C GLN A 305 -19.70 17.21 -4.35
N GLN A 306 -19.97 17.98 -5.39
CA GLN A 306 -20.46 17.41 -6.64
C GLN A 306 -19.47 16.42 -7.27
N ILE A 307 -18.16 16.67 -7.15
CA ILE A 307 -17.14 15.72 -7.61
C ILE A 307 -17.19 14.43 -6.79
N ILE A 308 -17.30 14.54 -5.46
CA ILE A 308 -17.41 13.38 -4.57
C ILE A 308 -18.66 12.57 -4.94
N ASP A 309 -19.80 13.21 -5.10
CA ASP A 309 -21.07 12.54 -5.39
C ASP A 309 -21.06 11.81 -6.74
N VAL A 310 -20.45 12.44 -7.76
CA VAL A 310 -20.48 11.90 -9.14
C VAL A 310 -19.35 10.91 -9.40
N ALA A 311 -18.15 11.18 -8.90
CA ALA A 311 -16.96 10.39 -9.21
C ALA A 311 -16.70 9.26 -8.19
N PHE A 312 -17.14 9.46 -6.96
CA PHE A 312 -16.87 8.55 -5.84
C PHE A 312 -18.14 8.03 -5.16
N ASP A 313 -19.29 8.15 -5.81
CA ASP A 313 -20.60 7.68 -5.30
C ASP A 313 -20.94 8.23 -3.88
N GLY A 314 -20.47 9.44 -3.56
CA GLY A 314 -20.63 10.08 -2.26
C GLY A 314 -19.57 9.70 -1.21
N TYR A 315 -18.64 8.78 -1.52
CA TYR A 315 -17.59 8.35 -0.59
C TYR A 315 -16.39 9.30 -0.66
N GLY A 316 -16.18 10.06 0.39
CA GLY A 316 -15.08 11.02 0.51
C GLY A 316 -15.47 12.23 1.32
N SER A 317 -14.48 13.10 1.59
CA SER A 317 -14.69 14.34 2.29
C SER A 317 -13.98 15.49 1.58
N PRO A 318 -14.60 16.67 1.46
CA PRO A 318 -13.91 17.86 0.98
C PRO A 318 -12.74 18.20 1.91
N ILE A 319 -11.64 18.65 1.33
CA ILE A 319 -10.48 19.14 2.09
C ILE A 319 -10.07 20.52 1.57
N GLY A 320 -9.49 21.34 2.44
CA GLY A 320 -9.03 22.69 2.11
C GLY A 320 -7.52 22.81 1.98
N SER A 321 -6.79 21.75 2.35
CA SER A 321 -5.33 21.70 2.28
C SER A 321 -4.85 20.32 1.86
N SER A 322 -3.56 20.09 1.77
CA SER A 322 -2.98 18.77 1.53
C SER A 322 -3.09 17.82 2.72
N MET A 323 -3.45 18.36 3.90
CA MET A 323 -3.71 17.56 5.10
C MET A 323 -5.19 17.21 5.17
N TYR A 324 -5.51 16.03 5.64
CA TYR A 324 -6.85 15.47 5.71
C TYR A 324 -7.13 14.91 7.12
N PRO A 325 -8.39 14.65 7.49
CA PRO A 325 -8.79 14.35 8.87
C PRO A 325 -8.06 13.17 9.53
N ALA A 326 -7.50 12.23 8.78
CA ALA A 326 -6.71 11.14 9.35
C ALA A 326 -5.40 11.62 10.00
N PHE A 327 -4.87 12.79 9.59
CA PHE A 327 -3.72 13.43 10.22
C PHE A 327 -4.16 14.49 11.24
N GLN A 328 -4.88 14.10 12.26
CA GLN A 328 -5.50 15.01 13.24
C GLN A 328 -4.54 16.07 13.78
N LYS A 329 -3.28 15.71 14.01
CA LYS A 329 -2.24 16.63 14.51
C LYS A 329 -1.95 17.81 13.56
N TYR A 330 -2.10 17.60 12.25
CA TYR A 330 -1.76 18.60 11.21
C TYR A 330 -2.98 19.08 10.44
N PHE A 331 -4.14 18.48 10.66
CA PHE A 331 -5.38 18.86 10.00
C PHE A 331 -5.97 20.11 10.67
N VAL A 332 -6.25 21.13 9.85
CA VAL A 332 -6.90 22.36 10.28
C VAL A 332 -8.28 22.41 9.64
N GLU A 333 -9.31 22.13 10.43
CA GLU A 333 -10.70 22.01 9.97
C GLU A 333 -11.21 23.29 9.30
N ASP A 334 -10.85 24.46 9.84
CA ASP A 334 -11.26 25.77 9.32
C ASP A 334 -10.81 26.00 7.85
N LEU A 335 -9.79 25.30 7.37
CA LEU A 335 -9.34 25.41 5.98
C LEU A 335 -10.26 24.69 4.99
N THR A 336 -11.11 23.77 5.43
CA THR A 336 -11.99 22.98 4.57
C THR A 336 -12.89 23.87 3.72
N ASP A 337 -13.47 24.89 4.34
CA ASP A 337 -14.39 25.84 3.70
C ASP A 337 -13.76 27.21 3.46
N TYR A 338 -12.43 27.33 3.49
CA TYR A 338 -11.75 28.59 3.25
C TYR A 338 -12.01 29.16 1.84
N TYR A 339 -12.18 28.27 0.85
CA TYR A 339 -12.64 28.60 -0.50
C TYR A 339 -13.93 27.83 -0.80
N PRO A 340 -15.11 28.35 -0.36
CA PRO A 340 -16.39 27.73 -0.66
C PRO A 340 -16.69 27.79 -2.15
N TYR A 341 -17.53 26.90 -2.64
CA TYR A 341 -17.97 26.94 -4.03
C TYR A 341 -18.72 28.23 -4.32
N ASP A 342 -18.13 29.12 -5.10
CA ASP A 342 -18.68 30.44 -5.50
C ASP A 342 -18.23 30.79 -6.94
N PRO A 343 -19.00 30.37 -7.96
CA PRO A 343 -18.65 30.65 -9.35
C PRO A 343 -18.67 32.13 -9.71
N GLU A 344 -19.40 32.98 -8.97
CA GLU A 344 -19.43 34.43 -9.23
C GLU A 344 -18.12 35.04 -8.73
N ARG A 345 -17.71 34.71 -7.54
CA ARG A 345 -16.39 35.14 -7.01
C ARG A 345 -15.24 34.66 -7.88
N ALA A 346 -15.34 33.44 -8.41
CA ALA A 346 -14.36 32.93 -9.35
C ALA A 346 -14.24 33.80 -10.62
N ARG A 347 -15.38 34.25 -11.20
CA ARG A 347 -15.40 35.14 -12.38
C ARG A 347 -14.79 36.50 -12.06
N GLU A 348 -15.13 37.08 -10.92
CA GLU A 348 -14.54 38.34 -10.47
C GLU A 348 -13.00 38.24 -10.41
N LEU A 349 -12.47 37.23 -9.75
CA LEU A 349 -11.03 37.01 -9.63
C LEU A 349 -10.34 36.81 -11.00
N LEU A 350 -10.99 36.09 -11.92
CA LEU A 350 -10.48 35.95 -13.28
C LEU A 350 -10.48 37.28 -14.03
N ALA A 351 -11.53 38.10 -13.89
CA ALA A 351 -11.57 39.42 -14.47
C ALA A 351 -10.49 40.34 -13.90
N GLU A 352 -10.27 40.33 -12.58
CA GLU A 352 -9.19 41.05 -11.91
C GLU A 352 -7.81 40.58 -12.33
N ALA A 353 -7.67 39.30 -12.74
CA ALA A 353 -6.44 38.71 -13.24
C ALA A 353 -6.18 39.02 -14.74
N GLY A 354 -7.10 39.76 -15.41
CA GLY A 354 -6.98 40.08 -16.82
C GLY A 354 -7.58 39.04 -17.78
N TYR A 355 -8.38 38.11 -17.27
CA TYR A 355 -9.11 37.11 -18.05
C TYR A 355 -10.62 37.40 -18.01
N PRO A 356 -11.13 38.50 -18.64
CA PRO A 356 -12.54 38.80 -18.66
C PRO A 356 -13.32 37.78 -19.50
N ASP A 357 -14.53 37.53 -19.08
CA ASP A 357 -15.49 36.54 -19.58
C ASP A 357 -15.29 36.06 -21.03
N HIS A 358 -14.79 34.87 -21.17
CA HIS A 358 -15.16 34.05 -22.30
C HIS A 358 -16.32 33.15 -21.86
N HIS A 359 -17.51 33.31 -22.51
CA HIS A 359 -18.77 32.61 -22.26
C HIS A 359 -18.71 31.07 -22.38
N ARG A 360 -17.66 30.42 -21.95
CA ARG A 360 -17.59 28.98 -21.77
C ARG A 360 -17.38 28.68 -20.27
N PRO A 361 -18.36 28.07 -19.62
CA PRO A 361 -18.13 27.53 -18.28
C PRO A 361 -16.96 26.58 -18.36
N LEU A 362 -16.02 26.68 -17.38
CA LEU A 362 -15.03 25.65 -17.12
C LEU A 362 -15.82 24.38 -16.74
N GLN A 363 -16.17 23.59 -17.75
CA GLN A 363 -16.69 22.25 -17.50
C GLN A 363 -15.48 21.39 -17.13
N LEU A 364 -15.23 21.30 -15.84
CA LEU A 364 -14.49 20.19 -15.29
C LEU A 364 -15.38 18.96 -15.48
N SER A 365 -15.21 18.27 -16.61
CA SER A 365 -15.89 17.01 -16.82
C SER A 365 -15.40 16.03 -15.79
N ALA A 366 -16.32 15.50 -14.99
CA ALA A 366 -16.05 14.37 -14.11
C ALA A 366 -15.35 13.25 -14.89
N PRO A 367 -14.37 12.57 -14.31
CA PRO A 367 -13.73 11.45 -14.97
C PRO A 367 -14.80 10.42 -15.34
N HIS A 368 -14.77 9.96 -16.59
CA HIS A 368 -15.68 8.91 -17.03
C HIS A 368 -15.55 7.69 -16.12
N ARG A 369 -16.69 7.13 -15.69
CA ARG A 369 -16.83 5.96 -14.80
C ARG A 369 -16.09 4.68 -15.25
N HIS A 370 -15.37 4.71 -16.35
CA HIS A 370 -14.66 3.57 -16.93
C HIS A 370 -13.18 3.91 -17.18
N GLY A 371 -12.46 4.19 -16.13
CA GLY A 371 -11.00 4.23 -16.15
C GLY A 371 -10.44 2.90 -15.66
N HIS A 372 -10.46 1.86 -16.50
CA HIS A 372 -9.50 0.79 -16.38
C HIS A 372 -8.12 1.42 -16.51
N CYS A 373 -7.31 1.40 -15.46
CA CYS A 373 -5.88 1.59 -15.57
C CYS A 373 -5.28 0.37 -16.27
N ALA A 374 -5.56 0.24 -17.59
CA ALA A 374 -4.84 -0.70 -18.43
C ALA A 374 -3.54 -0.03 -18.85
N GLY A 375 -2.41 -0.54 -18.36
CA GLY A 375 -1.10 -0.25 -18.92
C GLY A 375 -1.06 -0.82 -20.35
N GLY A 376 -1.20 0.05 -21.34
CA GLY A 376 -1.04 -0.25 -22.75
C GLY A 376 -0.06 0.75 -23.35
N ALA A 377 1.12 0.26 -23.74
CA ALA A 377 1.97 0.98 -24.66
C ALA A 377 1.25 1.07 -26.01
N ALA A 378 1.04 2.27 -26.53
CA ALA A 378 0.65 2.50 -27.91
C ALA A 378 1.61 3.52 -28.54
N GLU A 379 2.43 3.03 -29.43
CA GLU A 379 3.04 3.83 -30.50
C GLU A 379 1.94 4.29 -31.47
N GLY A 380 1.93 5.58 -31.82
CA GLY A 380 1.01 6.08 -32.81
C GLY A 380 1.20 7.57 -33.11
N ARG A 381 1.80 7.84 -34.26
CA ARG A 381 1.98 9.16 -34.86
C ARG A 381 0.62 9.84 -35.14
N GLY A 382 0.55 11.16 -34.92
CA GLY A 382 -0.54 11.97 -35.46
C GLY A 382 -0.56 13.39 -34.90
N HIS A 383 -0.13 14.35 -35.69
CA HIS A 383 -0.36 15.77 -35.46
C HIS A 383 -1.86 16.06 -35.44
N HIS A 384 -2.35 16.69 -34.37
CA HIS A 384 -3.46 17.65 -34.50
C HIS A 384 -3.37 18.74 -33.42
N ARG A 385 -3.51 19.94 -33.88
CA ARG A 385 -3.68 21.18 -33.10
C ARG A 385 -5.02 21.13 -32.38
N GLY A 386 -5.04 21.68 -31.15
CA GLY A 386 -6.25 22.29 -30.62
C GLY A 386 -6.73 21.63 -29.32
N ASP A 387 -6.92 22.49 -28.35
CA ASP A 387 -7.72 22.35 -27.14
C ASP A 387 -7.15 21.48 -26.01
N SER A 388 -6.40 22.17 -25.16
CA SER A 388 -6.01 21.67 -23.84
C SER A 388 -7.24 21.60 -22.92
N ALA A 389 -7.92 20.46 -22.92
CA ALA A 389 -8.85 20.12 -21.85
C ALA A 389 -8.05 19.66 -20.64
N CYS A 390 -8.05 20.45 -19.56
CA CYS A 390 -7.54 20.01 -18.26
C CYS A 390 -8.44 18.89 -17.74
N GLY A 391 -7.99 17.65 -17.87
CA GLY A 391 -8.62 16.50 -17.23
C GLY A 391 -8.19 16.41 -15.78
N VAL A 392 -9.13 16.24 -14.87
CA VAL A 392 -8.86 15.80 -13.50
C VAL A 392 -8.35 14.37 -13.59
N GLY A 393 -7.03 14.16 -13.46
CA GLY A 393 -6.42 12.85 -13.49
C GLY A 393 -6.41 12.23 -12.10
N CYS A 394 -6.88 11.00 -12.02
CA CYS A 394 -6.71 10.16 -10.85
C CYS A 394 -5.22 9.78 -10.77
N LEU A 395 -4.47 10.37 -9.84
CA LEU A 395 -3.07 10.01 -9.58
C LEU A 395 -3.05 8.89 -8.54
N ALA A 396 -3.19 7.66 -9.00
CA ALA A 396 -2.59 6.54 -8.27
C ALA A 396 -1.07 6.75 -8.28
N GLN A 397 -0.42 6.68 -7.14
CA GLN A 397 1.03 6.84 -7.05
C GLN A 397 1.74 5.80 -7.94
N ARG A 398 2.05 6.21 -9.14
CA ARG A 398 3.19 5.68 -9.89
C ARG A 398 4.16 6.83 -10.04
N GLY A 399 5.42 6.55 -9.70
CA GLY A 399 6.51 7.51 -9.72
C GLY A 399 6.45 8.43 -10.93
N VAL A 400 6.57 9.71 -10.66
CA VAL A 400 6.54 10.79 -11.63
C VAL A 400 7.56 10.50 -12.73
N ARG A 401 7.09 9.99 -13.88
CA ARG A 401 7.89 10.05 -15.10
C ARG A 401 7.94 11.51 -15.52
N LYS A 402 9.14 12.10 -15.43
CA LYS A 402 9.43 13.43 -15.95
C LYS A 402 8.96 13.51 -17.41
N PRO A 403 8.30 14.59 -17.84
CA PRO A 403 8.02 14.82 -19.25
C PRO A 403 9.33 14.86 -20.01
N ALA A 404 9.39 14.16 -21.14
CA ALA A 404 10.53 14.17 -22.03
C ALA A 404 10.72 15.59 -22.60
N VAL A 405 11.74 16.28 -22.13
CA VAL A 405 12.23 17.51 -22.73
C VAL A 405 13.03 17.10 -23.98
N PRO A 406 12.87 17.75 -25.15
CA PRO A 406 13.67 17.46 -26.33
C PRO A 406 15.16 17.68 -26.02
N VAL A 407 15.95 16.63 -26.18
CA VAL A 407 17.40 16.68 -25.91
C VAL A 407 18.09 17.39 -27.07
N HIS A 408 18.49 18.64 -26.87
CA HIS A 408 19.64 19.18 -27.56
C HIS A 408 20.91 18.71 -26.83
N ARG A 409 21.82 18.07 -27.58
CA ARG A 409 23.11 17.61 -27.10
C ARG A 409 23.94 18.77 -26.54
N GLY A 410 24.05 18.81 -25.21
CA GLY A 410 24.92 19.75 -24.50
C GLY A 410 24.94 19.41 -23.02
N ARG A 411 26.05 18.84 -22.56
CA ARG A 411 26.53 18.61 -21.19
C ARG A 411 25.46 18.50 -20.08
N ARG A 412 25.31 17.29 -19.57
CA ARG A 412 24.53 16.96 -18.36
C ARG A 412 25.04 17.73 -17.15
N ARG A 413 24.21 18.64 -16.62
CA ARG A 413 24.18 18.94 -15.18
C ARG A 413 22.88 18.39 -14.66
N ARG A 414 22.97 17.43 -13.72
CA ARG A 414 21.83 16.96 -12.94
C ARG A 414 21.39 18.12 -12.06
N LEU A 415 20.20 18.62 -12.28
CA LEU A 415 19.46 19.37 -11.27
C LEU A 415 18.46 18.37 -10.69
N GLN A 416 18.81 17.82 -9.55
CA GLN A 416 17.88 17.17 -8.64
C GLN A 416 17.03 18.29 -8.04
N HIS A 417 15.73 18.26 -8.26
CA HIS A 417 14.79 18.96 -7.42
C HIS A 417 14.19 17.91 -6.49
N ASP A 418 14.73 17.88 -5.29
CA ASP A 418 14.18 17.19 -4.14
C ASP A 418 12.88 17.91 -3.74
N CYS A 419 11.78 17.19 -3.75
CA CYS A 419 10.64 17.53 -2.90
C CYS A 419 10.83 16.74 -1.60
N PRO A 420 11.09 17.38 -0.48
CA PRO A 420 11.30 16.66 0.76
C PRO A 420 9.98 16.06 1.27
N GLY A 421 9.97 14.79 1.58
CA GLY A 421 9.43 14.27 2.80
C GLY A 421 7.96 13.89 2.90
N ALA A 422 7.10 14.06 1.89
CA ALA A 422 5.69 13.66 2.03
C ALA A 422 5.40 12.18 1.69
N ALA A 423 6.35 11.47 1.10
CA ALA A 423 6.10 10.12 0.59
C ALA A 423 6.21 8.99 1.64
N GLY A 424 6.87 9.24 2.77
CA GLY A 424 7.11 8.22 3.79
C GLY A 424 5.93 7.97 4.74
N ALA A 425 5.18 9.00 5.09
CA ALA A 425 4.11 8.91 6.09
C ALA A 425 2.79 8.34 5.55
N VAL A 426 2.58 8.39 4.24
CA VAL A 426 1.29 8.07 3.59
C VAL A 426 1.02 6.56 3.51
N HIS A 427 2.04 5.71 3.58
CA HIS A 427 1.88 4.26 3.39
C HIS A 427 1.56 3.45 4.65
N LEU A 428 1.69 4.05 5.83
CA LEU A 428 1.62 3.29 7.08
C LEU A 428 0.18 2.97 7.55
N HIS A 429 -0.83 3.72 7.10
CA HIS A 429 -2.18 3.58 7.67
C HIS A 429 -3.00 2.39 7.15
N GLY A 430 -2.84 1.98 5.90
CA GLY A 430 -3.54 0.81 5.35
C GLY A 430 -3.07 -0.49 6.02
N GLY A 431 -1.76 -0.70 6.05
CA GLY A 431 -1.15 -1.86 6.68
C GLY A 431 -1.41 -1.95 8.19
N GLN A 432 -1.49 -0.81 8.88
CA GLN A 432 -1.80 -0.78 10.31
C GLN A 432 -3.20 -1.26 10.65
N ARG A 433 -4.21 -0.90 9.84
CA ARG A 433 -5.58 -1.38 10.08
C ARG A 433 -5.69 -2.87 9.87
N LEU A 434 -5.10 -3.39 8.81
CA LEU A 434 -5.05 -4.82 8.57
C LEU A 434 -4.31 -5.54 9.71
N TYR A 435 -3.17 -5.02 10.15
CA TYR A 435 -2.42 -5.52 11.29
C TYR A 435 -3.27 -5.57 12.57
N GLN A 436 -4.04 -4.52 12.87
CA GLN A 436 -4.87 -4.48 14.07
C GLN A 436 -6.08 -5.42 13.98
N LEU A 437 -6.71 -5.54 12.81
CA LEU A 437 -7.78 -6.51 12.59
C LEU A 437 -7.24 -7.94 12.76
N LEU A 438 -6.09 -8.24 12.18
CA LEU A 438 -5.43 -9.53 12.32
C LEU A 438 -5.01 -9.83 13.76
N GLN A 439 -4.54 -8.82 14.52
CA GLN A 439 -4.21 -8.99 15.94
C GLN A 439 -5.43 -9.22 16.84
N ARG A 440 -6.58 -8.63 16.50
CA ARG A 440 -7.81 -8.74 17.30
C ARG A 440 -8.65 -9.96 16.97
N GLY A 441 -8.26 -10.76 15.94
CA GLY A 441 -9.00 -11.95 15.52
C GLY A 441 -10.36 -11.60 14.91
N LEU A 442 -10.48 -10.42 14.26
CA LEU A 442 -11.69 -9.84 13.69
C LEU A 442 -12.82 -9.63 14.69
#